data_e27753bdb956ce5de48a696939beb8c3
#
_entry.id   e27753bdb956ce5de48a696939beb8c3
#
_cell.length_a   1.000
_cell.length_b   1.000
_cell.length_c   1.000
_cell.angle_alpha   90.00
_cell.angle_beta   90.00
_cell.angle_gamma   90.00
#
_symmetry.space_group_name_H-M   'P 1'
#
loop_
_entity.id
_entity.type
_entity.pdbx_description
1 polymer ?
#
loop_
_entity_poly.entity_id
_entity_poly.type
_entity_poly.pdbx_seq_one_letter_code
_entity_poly.pdbx_strand_id
1 'polypeptide(L)'
;MKSIKLLSVICCILFFSNCASLQPAIVTQHAPLSGYRYVYITPTMGVTSGTGSVYGGNYGVYGASVSKSINPSDVIAGYMIRHGFVQVPEIKPELASQTLIINYGETGRRNICGGLLGYTIEITLQFLSADTHEVVCTSTAEGMGETEADDIRIAIQRALTEVFPSN
;
A
#
# COMPACT_ATOMS: atom_id res chain seq x y z
N MET A 1 24.21 39.32 12.18
CA MET A 1 24.45 38.39 11.06
C MET A 1 24.40 36.90 11.45
N LYS A 2 24.89 36.45 12.61
CA LYS A 2 24.84 35.05 13.05
C LYS A 2 23.41 34.54 13.29
N SER A 3 22.52 35.36 13.88
CA SER A 3 21.12 34.98 14.18
C SER A 3 20.25 34.80 12.93
N ILE A 4 20.49 35.55 11.84
CA ILE A 4 19.75 35.42 10.60
C ILE A 4 20.10 34.10 9.88
N LYS A 5 21.38 33.70 9.92
CA LYS A 5 21.81 32.43 9.35
C LYS A 5 21.22 31.23 10.10
N LEU A 6 21.14 31.31 11.44
CA LEU A 6 20.54 30.28 12.27
C LEU A 6 19.02 30.16 11.99
N LEU A 7 18.32 31.28 11.88
CA LEU A 7 16.89 31.30 11.55
C LEU A 7 16.60 30.68 10.18
N SER A 8 17.45 31.00 9.19
CA SER A 8 17.33 30.43 7.84
C SER A 8 17.51 28.90 7.81
N VAL A 9 18.48 28.37 8.58
CA VAL A 9 18.73 26.93 8.67
C VAL A 9 17.55 26.21 9.38
N ILE A 10 17.02 26.79 10.46
CA ILE A 10 15.85 26.24 11.15
C ILE A 10 14.61 26.24 10.24
N CYS A 11 14.39 27.31 9.48
CA CYS A 11 13.30 27.39 8.53
C CYS A 11 13.42 26.32 7.44
N CYS A 12 14.60 26.11 6.86
CA CYS A 12 14.85 25.04 5.89
C CYS A 12 14.55 23.64 6.45
N ILE A 13 14.98 23.35 7.69
CA ILE A 13 14.74 22.04 8.32
C ILE A 13 13.23 21.79 8.51
N LEU A 14 12.45 22.79 8.88
CA LEU A 14 11.00 22.68 9.06
C LEU A 14 10.26 22.47 7.73
N PHE A 15 10.73 23.03 6.63
CA PHE A 15 10.13 22.80 5.30
C PHE A 15 10.40 21.40 4.77
N PHE A 16 11.55 20.79 5.06
CA PHE A 16 11.87 19.44 4.58
C PHE A 16 11.13 18.35 5.37
N SER A 17 10.76 18.57 6.62
CA SER A 17 10.08 17.58 7.47
C SER A 17 8.66 17.19 6.93
N ASN A 18 7.98 18.09 6.26
CA ASN A 18 6.63 17.83 5.72
C ASN A 18 6.62 17.18 4.32
N CYS A 19 7.74 17.21 3.61
CA CYS A 19 7.79 16.67 2.23
C CYS A 19 7.83 15.14 2.15
N ALA A 20 8.23 14.45 3.21
CA ALA A 20 8.47 13.01 3.20
C ALA A 20 7.38 12.20 3.91
N SER A 21 6.33 12.83 4.45
CA SER A 21 5.27 12.11 5.16
C SER A 21 4.27 11.47 4.20
N LEU A 22 3.94 10.20 4.46
CA LEU A 22 2.82 9.54 3.81
C LEU A 22 1.51 10.18 4.25
N GLN A 23 0.59 10.36 3.32
CA GLN A 23 -0.75 10.86 3.65
C GLN A 23 -1.51 9.82 4.50
N PRO A 24 -2.41 10.26 5.40
CA PRO A 24 -3.30 9.35 6.12
C PRO A 24 -4.08 8.47 5.14
N ALA A 25 -4.32 7.22 5.50
CA ALA A 25 -5.21 6.38 4.72
C ALA A 25 -6.66 6.92 4.80
N ILE A 26 -7.39 6.77 3.72
CA ILE A 26 -8.76 7.25 3.59
C ILE A 26 -9.69 6.05 3.48
N VAL A 27 -10.64 5.91 4.40
CA VAL A 27 -11.66 4.86 4.36
C VAL A 27 -13.03 5.49 4.16
N THR A 28 -13.76 4.96 3.18
CA THR A 28 -15.17 5.29 2.95
C THR A 28 -15.98 4.02 3.10
N GLN A 29 -16.79 3.94 4.17
CA GLN A 29 -17.62 2.79 4.45
C GLN A 29 -19.08 3.10 4.15
N HIS A 30 -19.72 2.25 3.35
CA HIS A 30 -21.13 2.38 2.93
C HIS A 30 -22.04 1.41 3.67
N ALA A 31 -21.50 0.26 4.11
CA ALA A 31 -22.25 -0.74 4.85
C ALA A 31 -21.34 -1.43 5.90
N PRO A 32 -21.93 -2.04 6.96
CA PRO A 32 -21.17 -2.77 7.97
C PRO A 32 -20.41 -3.98 7.37
N LEU A 33 -19.19 -4.19 7.81
CA LEU A 33 -18.37 -5.35 7.42
C LEU A 33 -18.54 -6.57 8.31
N SER A 34 -19.24 -6.43 9.45
CA SER A 34 -19.35 -7.46 10.49
C SER A 34 -20.12 -8.72 10.09
N GLY A 35 -20.88 -8.69 9.00
CA GLY A 35 -21.61 -9.85 8.48
C GLY A 35 -20.81 -10.79 7.59
N TYR A 36 -19.62 -10.39 7.18
CA TYR A 36 -18.81 -11.14 6.23
C TYR A 36 -17.82 -12.03 6.96
N ARG A 37 -17.64 -13.25 6.43
CA ARG A 37 -16.73 -14.26 6.95
C ARG A 37 -15.74 -14.77 5.89
N TYR A 38 -16.16 -14.72 4.64
CA TYR A 38 -15.40 -15.22 3.50
C TYR A 38 -14.88 -14.07 2.67
N VAL A 39 -13.74 -14.28 2.02
CA VAL A 39 -13.17 -13.32 1.08
C VAL A 39 -12.79 -14.00 -0.23
N TYR A 40 -13.22 -13.43 -1.32
CA TYR A 40 -12.73 -13.71 -2.65
C TYR A 40 -11.84 -12.53 -3.08
N ILE A 41 -10.58 -12.79 -3.36
CA ILE A 41 -9.64 -11.77 -3.76
C ILE A 41 -9.44 -11.88 -5.26
N THR A 42 -9.72 -10.80 -5.99
CA THR A 42 -9.51 -10.78 -7.43
C THR A 42 -8.04 -11.01 -7.75
N PRO A 43 -7.71 -11.98 -8.62
CA PRO A 43 -6.34 -12.28 -8.96
C PRO A 43 -5.61 -11.05 -9.50
N THR A 44 -4.37 -10.84 -9.06
CA THR A 44 -3.50 -9.77 -9.53
C THR A 44 -2.24 -10.34 -10.15
N MET A 45 -1.58 -9.58 -11.02
CA MET A 45 -0.28 -9.96 -11.54
C MET A 45 0.80 -9.64 -10.52
N GLY A 46 1.83 -10.50 -10.44
CA GLY A 46 3.01 -10.24 -9.62
C GLY A 46 3.83 -9.09 -10.18
N VAL A 47 4.33 -8.23 -9.29
CA VAL A 47 5.24 -7.14 -9.62
C VAL A 47 6.63 -7.50 -9.10
N THR A 48 7.64 -7.41 -9.98
CA THR A 48 9.05 -7.59 -9.60
C THR A 48 9.75 -6.26 -9.79
N SER A 49 10.35 -5.75 -8.73
CA SER A 49 11.11 -4.52 -8.74
C SER A 49 12.49 -4.72 -8.14
N GLY A 50 13.46 -3.95 -8.61
CA GLY A 50 14.82 -4.02 -8.11
C GLY A 50 15.45 -2.65 -7.95
N THR A 51 16.26 -2.50 -6.91
CA THR A 51 17.14 -1.36 -6.70
C THR A 51 18.57 -1.85 -6.77
N GLY A 52 19.41 -1.13 -7.52
CA GLY A 52 20.84 -1.45 -7.66
C GLY A 52 21.70 -0.22 -7.41
N SER A 53 22.76 -0.38 -6.64
CA SER A 53 23.81 0.62 -6.47
C SER A 53 25.08 0.12 -7.14
N VAL A 54 25.67 0.94 -7.98
CA VAL A 54 26.96 0.66 -8.62
C VAL A 54 28.01 1.61 -8.07
N TYR A 55 29.06 1.05 -7.48
CA TYR A 55 30.19 1.82 -6.98
C TYR A 55 31.42 1.51 -7.86
N GLY A 56 31.97 2.54 -8.45
CA GLY A 56 33.24 2.45 -9.20
C GLY A 56 34.41 2.80 -8.29
N GLY A 57 35.46 1.95 -8.28
CA GLY A 57 36.70 2.19 -7.59
C GLY A 57 37.90 1.86 -8.47
N ASN A 58 39.13 2.23 -8.05
CA ASN A 58 40.36 1.98 -8.79
C ASN A 58 40.67 0.49 -9.07
N TYR A 59 39.92 -0.43 -8.44
CA TYR A 59 40.07 -1.88 -8.55
C TYR A 59 38.87 -2.60 -9.20
N GLY A 60 37.92 -1.85 -9.77
CA GLY A 60 36.75 -2.43 -10.46
C GLY A 60 35.43 -1.77 -10.10
N VAL A 61 34.40 -2.27 -10.74
CA VAL A 61 33.04 -1.85 -10.51
C VAL A 61 32.33 -2.91 -9.65
N TYR A 62 31.86 -2.51 -8.50
CA TYR A 62 31.09 -3.38 -7.60
C TYR A 62 29.64 -2.89 -7.59
N GLY A 63 28.68 -3.80 -7.77
CA GLY A 63 27.26 -3.51 -7.72
C GLY A 63 26.56 -4.45 -6.75
N ALA A 64 25.71 -3.91 -5.91
CA ALA A 64 24.72 -4.67 -5.16
C ALA A 64 23.35 -4.37 -5.75
N SER A 65 22.61 -5.41 -6.11
CA SER A 65 21.22 -5.29 -6.54
C SER A 65 20.31 -6.07 -5.59
N VAL A 66 19.24 -5.44 -5.16
CA VAL A 66 18.16 -6.08 -4.41
C VAL A 66 16.97 -6.18 -5.36
N SER A 67 16.50 -7.40 -5.60
CA SER A 67 15.26 -7.63 -6.35
C SER A 67 14.21 -8.19 -5.40
N LYS A 68 13.04 -7.57 -5.37
CA LYS A 68 11.89 -8.00 -4.58
C LYS A 68 10.70 -8.25 -5.52
N SER A 69 9.96 -9.31 -5.24
CA SER A 69 8.74 -9.65 -5.95
C SER A 69 7.56 -9.66 -4.99
N ILE A 70 6.43 -9.18 -5.45
CA ILE A 70 5.19 -9.15 -4.69
C ILE A 70 4.02 -9.51 -5.61
N ASN A 71 3.07 -10.27 -5.07
CA ASN A 71 1.74 -10.40 -5.65
C ASN A 71 0.74 -9.70 -4.69
N PRO A 72 0.10 -8.62 -5.10
CA PRO A 72 -0.84 -7.90 -4.25
C PRO A 72 -1.94 -8.77 -3.65
N SER A 73 -2.51 -9.71 -4.44
CA SER A 73 -3.54 -10.63 -3.95
C SER A 73 -3.05 -11.51 -2.79
N ASP A 74 -1.78 -11.95 -2.80
CA ASP A 74 -1.21 -12.78 -1.72
C ASP A 74 -1.00 -11.96 -0.44
N VAL A 75 -0.63 -10.69 -0.57
CA VAL A 75 -0.49 -9.78 0.59
C VAL A 75 -1.85 -9.54 1.24
N ILE A 76 -2.88 -9.27 0.42
CA ILE A 76 -4.26 -9.10 0.89
C ILE A 76 -4.74 -10.38 1.57
N ALA A 77 -4.57 -11.55 0.92
CA ALA A 77 -4.95 -12.84 1.45
C ALA A 77 -4.31 -13.11 2.82
N GLY A 78 -3.00 -12.92 2.91
CA GLY A 78 -2.27 -13.14 4.16
C GLY A 78 -2.73 -12.20 5.29
N TYR A 79 -3.13 -10.98 4.98
CA TYR A 79 -3.70 -10.06 5.96
C TYR A 79 -5.10 -10.52 6.41
N MET A 80 -6.00 -10.80 5.48
CA MET A 80 -7.38 -11.18 5.76
C MET A 80 -7.47 -12.48 6.55
N ILE A 81 -6.64 -13.48 6.22
CA ILE A 81 -6.56 -14.75 6.97
C ILE A 81 -6.14 -14.50 8.43
N ARG A 82 -5.16 -13.64 8.67
CA ARG A 82 -4.75 -13.28 10.05
C ARG A 82 -5.85 -12.56 10.84
N HIS A 83 -6.79 -11.91 10.17
CA HIS A 83 -7.96 -11.28 10.79
C HIS A 83 -9.19 -12.21 10.86
N GLY A 84 -8.99 -13.52 10.61
CA GLY A 84 -10.02 -14.55 10.81
C GLY A 84 -10.97 -14.76 9.63
N PHE A 85 -10.71 -14.15 8.48
CA PHE A 85 -11.48 -14.41 7.27
C PHE A 85 -11.01 -15.73 6.61
N VAL A 86 -11.94 -16.39 5.93
CA VAL A 86 -11.68 -17.60 5.15
C VAL A 86 -11.60 -17.21 3.66
N GLN A 87 -10.43 -17.40 3.06
CA GLN A 87 -10.29 -17.20 1.62
C GLN A 87 -10.98 -18.30 0.84
N VAL A 88 -11.76 -17.93 -0.16
CA VAL A 88 -12.40 -18.87 -1.10
C VAL A 88 -11.82 -18.69 -2.50
N PRO A 89 -11.58 -19.78 -3.26
CA PRO A 89 -11.02 -19.71 -4.60
C PRO A 89 -12.05 -19.27 -5.65
N GLU A 90 -13.33 -19.40 -5.33
CA GLU A 90 -14.47 -19.02 -6.17
C GLU A 90 -15.65 -18.57 -5.30
N ILE A 91 -16.52 -17.76 -5.87
CA ILE A 91 -17.74 -17.29 -5.19
C ILE A 91 -18.81 -18.38 -5.36
N LYS A 92 -19.23 -18.94 -4.22
CA LYS A 92 -20.33 -19.93 -4.17
C LYS A 92 -21.63 -19.22 -3.86
N PRO A 93 -22.73 -19.47 -4.60
CA PRO A 93 -24.01 -18.80 -4.39
C PRO A 93 -24.53 -18.90 -2.95
N GLU A 94 -24.33 -20.05 -2.31
CA GLU A 94 -24.77 -20.30 -0.92
C GLU A 94 -23.98 -19.51 0.13
N LEU A 95 -22.80 -18.98 -0.22
CA LEU A 95 -21.94 -18.19 0.66
C LEU A 95 -21.91 -16.69 0.25
N ALA A 96 -22.56 -16.31 -0.85
CA ALA A 96 -22.43 -14.98 -1.45
C ALA A 96 -22.79 -13.87 -0.45
N SER A 97 -23.83 -14.03 0.34
CA SER A 97 -24.24 -13.03 1.35
C SER A 97 -23.26 -12.83 2.50
N GLN A 98 -22.30 -13.75 2.67
CA GLN A 98 -21.25 -13.67 3.70
C GLN A 98 -19.85 -13.52 3.07
N THR A 99 -19.76 -13.30 1.75
CA THR A 99 -18.49 -13.19 1.02
C THR A 99 -18.26 -11.75 0.58
N LEU A 100 -17.06 -11.24 0.89
CA LEU A 100 -16.54 -9.99 0.32
C LEU A 100 -15.70 -10.32 -0.92
N ILE A 101 -15.91 -9.58 -1.98
CA ILE A 101 -14.99 -9.49 -3.11
C ILE A 101 -14.03 -8.35 -2.80
N ILE A 102 -12.71 -8.60 -2.90
CA ILE A 102 -11.69 -7.58 -2.69
C ILE A 102 -10.99 -7.33 -4.02
N ASN A 103 -11.15 -6.12 -4.54
CA ASN A 103 -10.46 -5.63 -5.72
C ASN A 103 -9.28 -4.75 -5.31
N TYR A 104 -8.19 -4.87 -6.03
CA TYR A 104 -6.99 -4.06 -5.91
C TYR A 104 -6.84 -3.17 -7.15
N GLY A 105 -6.45 -1.92 -6.95
CA GLY A 105 -6.07 -0.99 -8.01
C GLY A 105 -4.99 -0.02 -7.56
N GLU A 106 -4.00 0.21 -8.41
CA GLU A 106 -3.10 1.35 -8.27
C GLU A 106 -3.82 2.58 -8.79
N THR A 107 -3.95 3.61 -7.94
CA THR A 107 -4.75 4.80 -8.25
C THR A 107 -3.90 6.04 -8.52
N GLY A 108 -2.64 6.02 -8.10
CA GLY A 108 -1.76 7.15 -8.36
C GLY A 108 -0.33 6.97 -7.88
N ARG A 109 0.48 7.96 -8.27
CA ARG A 109 1.86 8.13 -7.78
C ARG A 109 2.09 9.59 -7.46
N ARG A 110 2.65 9.87 -6.29
CA ARG A 110 2.98 11.23 -5.86
C ARG A 110 4.48 11.38 -5.70
N ASN A 111 5.07 12.33 -6.42
CA ASN A 111 6.48 12.69 -6.27
C ASN A 111 6.74 13.36 -4.93
N ILE A 112 7.79 12.92 -4.23
CA ILE A 112 8.23 13.50 -2.97
C ILE A 112 9.30 14.53 -3.25
N CYS A 113 9.14 15.75 -2.70
CA CYS A 113 10.04 16.87 -2.93
C CYS A 113 10.39 17.09 -4.41
N GLY A 114 9.37 17.10 -5.28
CA GLY A 114 9.57 17.27 -6.73
C GLY A 114 10.27 16.10 -7.41
N GLY A 115 10.26 14.91 -6.79
CA GLY A 115 10.93 13.71 -7.30
C GLY A 115 12.35 13.50 -6.77
N LEU A 116 12.90 14.45 -6.00
CA LEU A 116 14.26 14.35 -5.44
C LEU A 116 14.39 13.19 -4.44
N LEU A 117 13.33 12.88 -3.69
CA LEU A 117 13.27 11.81 -2.70
C LEU A 117 12.46 10.59 -3.18
N GLY A 118 12.24 10.47 -4.49
CA GLY A 118 11.44 9.39 -5.06
C GLY A 118 9.95 9.71 -5.17
N TYR A 119 9.13 8.68 -5.10
CA TYR A 119 7.67 8.77 -5.20
C TYR A 119 6.99 7.82 -4.21
N THR A 120 5.72 8.08 -3.94
CA THR A 120 4.81 7.14 -3.27
C THR A 120 3.94 6.46 -4.31
N ILE A 121 3.54 5.22 -4.05
CA ILE A 121 2.47 4.55 -4.79
C ILE A 121 1.19 4.65 -3.96
N GLU A 122 0.12 5.10 -4.59
CA GLU A 122 -1.21 5.10 -4.00
C GLU A 122 -1.98 3.89 -4.53
N ILE A 123 -2.60 3.14 -3.63
CA ILE A 123 -3.49 2.03 -3.96
C ILE A 123 -4.87 2.24 -3.35
N THR A 124 -5.85 1.68 -4.03
CA THR A 124 -7.23 1.59 -3.54
C THR A 124 -7.66 0.14 -3.49
N LEU A 125 -8.18 -0.27 -2.34
CA LEU A 125 -8.88 -1.53 -2.13
C LEU A 125 -10.38 -1.25 -2.11
N GLN A 126 -11.14 -2.00 -2.94
CA GLN A 126 -12.60 -1.96 -2.94
C GLN A 126 -13.12 -3.27 -2.40
N PHE A 127 -14.01 -3.18 -1.43
CA PHE A 127 -14.69 -4.30 -0.81
C PHE A 127 -16.13 -4.30 -1.30
N LEU A 128 -16.54 -5.32 -2.04
CA LEU A 128 -17.87 -5.46 -2.58
C LEU A 128 -18.59 -6.66 -1.93
N SER A 129 -19.89 -6.56 -1.76
CA SER A 129 -20.73 -7.72 -1.45
C SER A 129 -20.74 -8.67 -2.63
N ALA A 130 -20.47 -9.95 -2.42
CA ALA A 130 -20.57 -10.93 -3.49
C ALA A 130 -22.02 -11.26 -3.89
N ASP A 131 -22.99 -10.91 -3.05
CA ASP A 131 -24.41 -11.09 -3.30
C ASP A 131 -24.99 -9.98 -4.18
N THR A 132 -24.75 -8.71 -3.80
CA THR A 132 -25.34 -7.55 -4.50
C THR A 132 -24.38 -6.89 -5.49
N HIS A 133 -23.08 -7.17 -5.42
CA HIS A 133 -22.00 -6.52 -6.15
C HIS A 133 -21.86 -5.01 -5.85
N GLU A 134 -22.49 -4.54 -4.78
CA GLU A 134 -22.36 -3.16 -4.33
C GLU A 134 -21.08 -2.97 -3.52
N VAL A 135 -20.49 -1.78 -3.64
CA VAL A 135 -19.31 -1.42 -2.85
C VAL A 135 -19.73 -1.20 -1.40
N VAL A 136 -19.21 -2.00 -0.51
CA VAL A 136 -19.45 -1.95 0.94
C VAL A 136 -18.46 -1.00 1.63
N CYS A 137 -17.22 -1.00 1.16
CA CYS A 137 -16.15 -0.17 1.70
C CYS A 137 -15.08 0.07 0.65
N THR A 138 -14.43 1.23 0.73
CA THR A 138 -13.24 1.55 -0.07
C THR A 138 -12.16 2.07 0.87
N SER A 139 -10.93 1.64 0.67
CA SER A 139 -9.77 2.13 1.42
C SER A 139 -8.64 2.48 0.49
N THR A 140 -8.12 3.69 0.62
CA THR A 140 -7.00 4.22 -0.18
C THR A 140 -5.84 4.59 0.74
N ALA A 141 -4.63 4.17 0.39
CA ALA A 141 -3.43 4.51 1.15
C ALA A 141 -2.20 4.60 0.25
N GLU A 142 -1.24 5.43 0.68
CA GLU A 142 0.08 5.53 0.07
C GLU A 142 1.06 4.55 0.73
N GLY A 143 2.02 4.06 -0.07
CA GLY A 143 3.20 3.34 0.40
C GLY A 143 4.48 3.93 -0.14
N MET A 144 5.53 3.85 0.65
CA MET A 144 6.88 4.23 0.28
C MET A 144 7.87 3.31 1.00
N GLY A 145 8.72 2.65 0.24
CA GLY A 145 9.75 1.72 0.71
C GLY A 145 11.04 1.84 -0.09
N GLU A 146 11.82 0.79 -0.12
CA GLU A 146 13.08 0.74 -0.87
C GLU A 146 12.89 0.36 -2.33
N THR A 147 11.82 -0.37 -2.63
CA THR A 147 11.47 -0.86 -3.97
C THR A 147 9.98 -0.68 -4.20
N GLU A 148 9.55 -0.66 -5.45
CA GLU A 148 8.13 -0.60 -5.82
C GLU A 148 7.31 -1.75 -5.18
N ALA A 149 7.89 -2.94 -5.05
CA ALA A 149 7.26 -4.05 -4.33
C ALA A 149 7.03 -3.75 -2.84
N ASP A 150 7.93 -3.00 -2.20
CA ASP A 150 7.76 -2.57 -0.82
C ASP A 150 6.71 -1.47 -0.71
N ASP A 151 6.69 -0.52 -1.67
CA ASP A 151 5.69 0.55 -1.73
C ASP A 151 4.28 -0.05 -1.78
N ILE A 152 4.05 -1.00 -2.69
CA ILE A 152 2.78 -1.70 -2.84
C ILE A 152 2.40 -2.45 -1.55
N ARG A 153 3.35 -3.17 -0.95
CA ARG A 153 3.11 -3.91 0.30
C ARG A 153 2.70 -3.00 1.44
N ILE A 154 3.43 -1.89 1.61
CA ILE A 154 3.16 -0.91 2.67
C ILE A 154 1.79 -0.27 2.45
N ALA A 155 1.47 0.14 1.22
CA ALA A 155 0.19 0.73 0.88
C ALA A 155 -0.98 -0.23 1.18
N ILE A 156 -0.89 -1.51 0.76
CA ILE A 156 -1.90 -2.53 1.05
C ILE A 156 -2.09 -2.70 2.57
N GLN A 157 -0.98 -2.84 3.31
CA GLN A 157 -1.05 -3.04 4.76
C GLN A 157 -1.70 -1.85 5.47
N ARG A 158 -1.35 -0.61 5.08
CA ARG A 158 -1.95 0.60 5.64
C ARG A 158 -3.45 0.68 5.32
N ALA A 159 -3.83 0.43 4.06
CA ALA A 159 -5.23 0.44 3.65
C ALA A 159 -6.07 -0.59 4.44
N LEU A 160 -5.53 -1.80 4.64
CA LEU A 160 -6.22 -2.87 5.38
C LEU A 160 -6.26 -2.60 6.89
N THR A 161 -5.19 -2.06 7.48
CA THR A 161 -5.13 -1.76 8.92
C THR A 161 -6.16 -0.70 9.31
N GLU A 162 -6.45 0.24 8.43
CA GLU A 162 -7.46 1.27 8.70
C GLU A 162 -8.89 0.71 8.65
N VAL A 163 -9.13 -0.31 7.82
CA VAL A 163 -10.44 -1.00 7.74
C VAL A 163 -10.61 -2.03 8.84
N PHE A 164 -9.55 -2.76 9.16
CA PHE A 164 -9.52 -3.85 10.15
C PHE A 164 -8.41 -3.59 11.18
N PRO A 165 -8.62 -2.67 12.12
CA PRO A 165 -7.61 -2.37 13.13
C PRO A 165 -7.35 -3.61 14.01
N SER A 166 -6.09 -3.87 14.29
CA SER A 166 -5.69 -4.90 15.25
C SER A 166 -6.05 -4.41 16.66
N ASN A 167 -6.85 -5.16 17.36
CA ASN A 167 -7.17 -4.92 18.77
C ASN A 167 -5.95 -5.21 19.67
#